data_45779ab9b1d8918895bddfde007cb85e
#
_entry.id   45779ab9b1d8918895bddfde007cb85e
#
_cell.length_a   1.000
_cell.length_b   1.000
_cell.length_c   1.000
_cell.angle_alpha   90.00
_cell.angle_beta   90.00
_cell.angle_gamma   90.00
#
_symmetry.space_group_name_H-M   'P 1'
#
loop_
_entity.id
_entity.type
_entity.pdbx_description
1 polymer ?
#
loop_
_entity_poly.entity_id
_entity_poly.type
_entity_poly.pdbx_seq_one_letter_code
_entity_poly.pdbx_strand_id
1 'polypeptide(L)'
;MHRSNGARFVFAVLFIAIAASLAGCEKKQISKSELRAVTDEVVSAARRVAGNKAEIEIYPQTESLQTVTGTTSHSVDSIFVSLSSPAQTAALDQALSQIARRHNLEMSESSTAGLLRFDFSRNGIHTHSIHAVLPLAARPRPPIVGRTPGGGRLAIIIDDMGHDRASADQLFALPFPLTVSILPHLPLSAEVAEEAHRRGDQIMLHLPMEPEPGNGGPDGVAQEPIELRVGMSADQVSSTLAGMLETVPHAAGVNNHEGSRATADAPLMEELMPALRAHNLFFIDSRTTAATVAFTAAESSGVRAASRKVFLDDTQTKEAVVAQIELAARDAARDGSAIAIGHPHPATIAALAQEVPALESRGIRFVFASDLVH
;
A
#
# COMPACT_ATOMS: atom_id res chain seq x y z
N MET A 1 -46.93 77.13 11.17
CA MET A 1 -46.66 77.32 12.61
C MET A 1 -46.66 75.97 13.25
N HIS A 2 -45.59 75.43 13.60
CA HIS A 2 -45.14 74.76 14.81
C HIS A 2 -43.87 73.97 14.52
N ARG A 3 -42.80 74.48 15.10
CA ARG A 3 -41.49 73.80 15.15
C ARG A 3 -41.55 72.76 16.25
N SER A 4 -41.08 71.55 16.02
CA SER A 4 -40.70 70.64 17.09
C SER A 4 -39.27 70.12 16.84
N ASN A 5 -38.43 70.47 17.82
CA ASN A 5 -37.05 70.03 17.94
C ASN A 5 -37.02 68.53 18.23
N GLY A 6 -36.32 67.72 17.45
CA GLY A 6 -35.97 66.35 17.71
C GLY A 6 -34.50 66.24 18.08
N ALA A 7 -34.25 65.94 19.34
CA ALA A 7 -32.90 65.72 19.87
C ALA A 7 -32.25 64.46 19.26
N ARG A 8 -31.05 64.62 18.68
CA ARG A 8 -30.19 63.53 18.22
C ARG A 8 -29.45 62.96 19.42
N PHE A 9 -29.85 61.77 19.85
CA PHE A 9 -29.02 60.92 20.75
C PHE A 9 -27.94 60.25 19.91
N VAL A 10 -26.68 60.63 20.17
CA VAL A 10 -25.50 59.95 19.68
C VAL A 10 -25.19 58.84 20.65
N PHE A 11 -25.45 57.59 20.25
CA PHE A 11 -24.93 56.39 20.97
C PHE A 11 -23.49 56.18 20.55
N ALA A 12 -22.54 56.50 21.40
CA ALA A 12 -21.16 56.06 21.28
C ALA A 12 -21.07 54.60 21.66
N VAL A 13 -20.95 53.73 20.67
CA VAL A 13 -20.66 52.31 20.87
C VAL A 13 -19.15 52.21 21.14
N LEU A 14 -18.81 51.92 22.39
CA LEU A 14 -17.44 51.63 22.82
C LEU A 14 -17.09 50.21 22.38
N PHE A 15 -16.35 50.05 21.28
CA PHE A 15 -15.76 48.75 20.87
C PHE A 15 -14.59 48.45 21.83
N ILE A 16 -14.83 47.62 22.85
CA ILE A 16 -13.76 46.98 23.59
C ILE A 16 -13.24 45.86 22.71
N ALA A 17 -12.11 46.08 22.06
CA ALA A 17 -11.36 45.04 21.37
C ALA A 17 -10.74 44.12 22.46
N ILE A 18 -11.40 43.03 22.77
CA ILE A 18 -10.76 41.90 23.47
C ILE A 18 -9.83 41.27 22.48
N ALA A 19 -8.55 41.65 22.51
CA ALA A 19 -7.48 40.91 21.90
C ALA A 19 -7.33 39.59 22.68
N ALA A 20 -8.12 38.56 22.32
CA ALA A 20 -7.83 37.20 22.71
C ALA A 20 -6.50 36.83 22.05
N SER A 21 -5.43 36.84 22.83
CA SER A 21 -4.16 36.24 22.44
C SER A 21 -4.39 34.77 22.23
N LEU A 22 -4.72 34.41 20.98
CA LEU A 22 -4.57 33.04 20.45
C LEU A 22 -3.06 32.78 20.41
N ALA A 23 -2.46 32.51 21.57
CA ALA A 23 -1.23 31.74 21.61
C ALA A 23 -1.61 30.35 21.03
N GLY A 24 -1.41 30.20 19.74
CA GLY A 24 -1.50 28.90 19.09
C GLY A 24 -0.54 27.97 19.83
N CYS A 25 -1.08 27.04 20.62
CA CYS A 25 -0.30 25.90 21.07
C CYS A 25 0.14 25.16 19.79
N GLU A 26 1.33 25.48 19.31
CA GLU A 26 2.00 24.63 18.33
C GLU A 26 2.06 23.25 18.94
N LYS A 27 1.36 22.30 18.34
CA LYS A 27 1.38 20.90 18.78
C LYS A 27 2.83 20.42 18.69
N LYS A 28 3.49 20.33 19.84
CA LYS A 28 4.90 19.95 19.90
C LYS A 28 5.07 18.51 19.44
N GLN A 29 5.69 18.33 18.30
CA GLN A 29 6.06 17.01 17.78
C GLN A 29 7.00 16.28 18.75
N ILE A 30 6.93 14.96 18.74
CA ILE A 30 7.89 14.10 19.44
C ILE A 30 9.28 14.27 18.79
N SER A 31 10.32 14.39 19.57
CA SER A 31 11.69 14.44 19.02
C SER A 31 12.11 13.06 18.49
N LYS A 32 13.04 13.03 17.52
CA LYS A 32 13.57 11.75 16.98
C LYS A 32 14.19 10.87 18.07
N SER A 33 14.79 11.44 19.09
CA SER A 33 15.35 10.68 20.23
C SER A 33 14.28 10.09 21.12
N GLU A 34 13.18 10.80 21.37
CA GLU A 34 12.04 10.29 22.11
C GLU A 34 11.29 9.21 21.32
N LEU A 35 11.09 9.40 20.01
CA LEU A 35 10.50 8.39 19.12
C LEU A 35 11.27 7.07 19.25
N ARG A 36 12.58 7.13 19.05
CA ARG A 36 13.47 5.96 19.14
C ARG A 36 13.42 5.31 20.54
N ALA A 37 13.38 6.09 21.61
CA ALA A 37 13.30 5.56 22.96
C ALA A 37 11.99 4.79 23.20
N VAL A 38 10.87 5.26 22.66
CA VAL A 38 9.59 4.56 22.71
C VAL A 38 9.65 3.28 21.89
N THR A 39 10.18 3.34 20.66
CA THR A 39 10.39 2.15 19.80
C THR A 39 11.18 1.08 20.54
N ASP A 40 12.31 1.43 21.15
CA ASP A 40 13.18 0.50 21.88
C ASP A 40 12.44 -0.13 23.09
N GLU A 41 11.61 0.63 23.79
CA GLU A 41 10.80 0.10 24.89
C GLU A 41 9.71 -0.84 24.38
N VAL A 42 9.04 -0.51 23.27
CA VAL A 42 8.02 -1.35 22.63
C VAL A 42 8.65 -2.68 22.20
N VAL A 43 9.78 -2.66 21.50
CA VAL A 43 10.51 -3.86 21.07
C VAL A 43 10.93 -4.70 22.27
N SER A 44 11.43 -4.08 23.34
CA SER A 44 11.80 -4.77 24.56
C SER A 44 10.61 -5.44 25.27
N ALA A 45 9.46 -4.76 25.29
CA ALA A 45 8.21 -5.30 25.82
C ALA A 45 7.69 -6.46 24.95
N ALA A 46 7.69 -6.28 23.65
CA ALA A 46 7.29 -7.30 22.69
C ALA A 46 8.12 -8.59 22.84
N ARG A 47 9.44 -8.48 22.95
CA ARG A 47 10.33 -9.62 23.20
C ARG A 47 10.05 -10.34 24.53
N ARG A 48 9.72 -9.60 25.59
CA ARG A 48 9.33 -10.22 26.87
C ARG A 48 8.03 -11.00 26.78
N VAL A 49 7.09 -10.52 25.99
CA VAL A 49 5.75 -11.13 25.82
C VAL A 49 5.80 -12.30 24.83
N ALA A 50 6.36 -12.07 23.65
CA ALA A 50 6.36 -13.04 22.56
C ALA A 50 7.49 -14.07 22.64
N GLY A 51 8.54 -13.76 23.43
CA GLY A 51 9.73 -14.60 23.59
C GLY A 51 10.89 -14.15 22.71
N ASN A 52 12.12 -14.58 23.07
CA ASN A 52 13.34 -14.14 22.38
C ASN A 52 13.46 -14.56 20.91
N LYS A 53 12.65 -15.52 20.48
CA LYS A 53 12.61 -15.99 19.07
C LYS A 53 11.48 -15.37 18.27
N ALA A 54 10.70 -14.47 18.89
CA ALA A 54 9.63 -13.79 18.16
C ALA A 54 10.22 -12.87 17.09
N GLU A 55 9.62 -12.94 15.93
CA GLU A 55 9.91 -12.01 14.84
C GLU A 55 9.33 -10.66 15.18
N ILE A 56 10.17 -9.63 15.18
CA ILE A 56 9.79 -8.24 15.43
C ILE A 56 10.44 -7.43 14.34
N GLU A 57 9.61 -6.80 13.52
CA GLU A 57 10.02 -6.00 12.40
C GLU A 57 9.61 -4.54 12.61
N ILE A 58 10.41 -3.59 12.14
CA ILE A 58 10.20 -2.17 12.32
C ILE A 58 10.34 -1.50 10.95
N TYR A 59 9.28 -0.85 10.52
CA TYR A 59 9.24 -0.09 9.27
C TYR A 59 9.03 1.40 9.60
N PRO A 60 10.10 2.23 9.51
CA PRO A 60 9.95 3.67 9.66
C PRO A 60 9.18 4.25 8.48
N GLN A 61 8.20 5.07 8.78
CA GLN A 61 7.33 5.72 7.81
C GLN A 61 7.34 7.23 7.98
N THR A 62 6.86 7.94 6.98
CA THR A 62 6.66 9.39 7.03
C THR A 62 5.21 9.71 6.74
N GLU A 63 4.53 10.31 7.70
CA GLU A 63 3.16 10.78 7.52
C GLU A 63 3.12 12.30 7.33
N SER A 64 2.17 12.76 6.50
CA SER A 64 1.93 14.17 6.25
C SER A 64 0.77 14.68 7.10
N LEU A 65 1.00 15.79 7.80
CA LEU A 65 0.00 16.47 8.60
C LEU A 65 -0.37 17.80 7.94
N GLN A 66 -1.64 17.99 7.63
CA GLN A 66 -2.16 19.29 7.19
C GLN A 66 -2.24 20.23 8.38
N THR A 67 -1.58 21.39 8.29
CA THR A 67 -1.62 22.44 9.29
C THR A 67 -2.20 23.73 8.70
N VAL A 68 -2.52 24.69 9.54
CA VAL A 68 -3.02 26.01 9.10
C VAL A 68 -1.99 26.75 8.22
N THR A 69 -0.71 26.44 8.38
CA THR A 69 0.42 27.07 7.69
C THR A 69 0.96 26.25 6.51
N GLY A 70 0.38 25.06 6.22
CA GLY A 70 0.82 24.18 5.15
C GLY A 70 0.90 22.72 5.57
N THR A 71 1.54 21.89 4.75
CA THR A 71 1.77 20.48 5.04
C THR A 71 3.12 20.31 5.75
N THR A 72 3.12 19.60 6.88
CA THR A 72 4.35 19.19 7.57
C THR A 72 4.41 17.65 7.59
N SER A 73 5.61 17.09 7.54
CA SER A 73 5.81 15.64 7.66
C SER A 73 6.44 15.27 9.00
N HIS A 74 6.10 14.10 9.50
CA HIS A 74 6.67 13.53 10.72
C HIS A 74 6.92 12.03 10.56
N SER A 75 7.83 11.49 11.37
CA SER A 75 8.16 10.07 11.33
C SER A 75 7.21 9.27 12.24
N VAL A 76 6.83 8.10 11.77
CA VAL A 76 6.03 7.09 12.47
C VAL A 76 6.74 5.75 12.35
N ASP A 77 6.85 4.98 13.44
CA ASP A 77 7.38 3.62 13.38
C ASP A 77 6.24 2.61 13.38
N SER A 78 6.15 1.78 12.33
CA SER A 78 5.28 0.60 12.28
C SER A 78 6.03 -0.61 12.78
N ILE A 79 5.56 -1.23 13.88
CA ILE A 79 6.23 -2.34 14.57
C ILE A 79 5.34 -3.58 14.50
N PHE A 80 5.81 -4.62 13.84
CA PHE A 80 5.10 -5.90 13.73
C PHE A 80 5.66 -6.89 14.74
N VAL A 81 4.77 -7.51 15.51
CA VAL A 81 5.13 -8.44 16.58
C VAL A 81 4.40 -9.76 16.36
N SER A 82 5.13 -10.80 15.96
CA SER A 82 4.58 -12.15 15.83
C SER A 82 4.29 -12.77 17.20
N LEU A 83 3.02 -13.07 17.47
CA LEU A 83 2.54 -13.70 18.70
C LEU A 83 2.11 -15.13 18.43
N SER A 84 2.23 -15.99 19.43
CA SER A 84 1.88 -17.41 19.31
C SER A 84 0.49 -17.75 19.86
N SER A 85 -0.13 -16.83 20.62
CA SER A 85 -1.42 -17.08 21.27
C SER A 85 -2.17 -15.79 21.62
N PRO A 86 -3.50 -15.84 21.74
CA PRO A 86 -4.30 -14.71 22.21
C PRO A 86 -3.95 -14.20 23.62
N ALA A 87 -3.41 -15.08 24.49
CA ALA A 87 -2.97 -14.67 25.82
C ALA A 87 -1.78 -13.69 25.77
N GLN A 88 -0.90 -13.83 24.78
CA GLN A 88 0.20 -12.91 24.55
C GLN A 88 -0.30 -11.55 24.05
N THR A 89 -1.42 -11.50 23.33
CA THR A 89 -2.03 -10.23 22.90
C THR A 89 -2.44 -9.38 24.11
N ALA A 90 -3.12 -9.96 25.09
CA ALA A 90 -3.52 -9.24 26.30
C ALA A 90 -2.31 -8.79 27.13
N ALA A 91 -1.25 -9.60 27.18
CA ALA A 91 0.00 -9.23 27.85
C ALA A 91 0.73 -8.08 27.11
N LEU A 92 0.69 -8.07 25.78
CA LEU A 92 1.26 -7.00 24.97
C LEU A 92 0.48 -5.70 25.17
N ASP A 93 -0.86 -5.74 25.09
CA ASP A 93 -1.72 -4.58 25.36
C ASP A 93 -1.41 -3.94 26.70
N GLN A 94 -1.33 -4.74 27.78
CA GLN A 94 -0.99 -4.26 29.10
C GLN A 94 0.39 -3.58 29.14
N ALA A 95 1.39 -4.14 28.46
CA ALA A 95 2.73 -3.59 28.39
C ALA A 95 2.75 -2.27 27.60
N LEU A 96 2.05 -2.22 26.45
CA LEU A 96 1.93 -1.03 25.62
C LEU A 96 1.21 0.10 26.34
N SER A 97 0.12 -0.21 27.07
CA SER A 97 -0.59 0.77 27.92
C SER A 97 0.32 1.39 28.99
N GLN A 98 1.27 0.63 29.54
CA GLN A 98 2.24 1.17 30.51
C GLN A 98 3.28 2.07 29.84
N ILE A 99 3.75 1.72 28.65
CA ILE A 99 4.69 2.52 27.85
C ILE A 99 4.03 3.84 27.46
N ALA A 100 2.81 3.80 26.90
CA ALA A 100 2.06 4.98 26.53
C ALA A 100 1.93 5.97 27.70
N ARG A 101 1.56 5.48 28.88
CA ARG A 101 1.47 6.32 30.10
C ARG A 101 2.80 6.95 30.50
N ARG A 102 3.92 6.19 30.48
CA ARG A 102 5.26 6.71 30.84
C ARG A 102 5.72 7.82 29.92
N HIS A 103 5.41 7.69 28.64
CA HIS A 103 5.82 8.66 27.62
C HIS A 103 4.76 9.72 27.32
N ASN A 104 3.68 9.79 28.11
CA ASN A 104 2.57 10.72 27.90
C ASN A 104 2.00 10.65 26.46
N LEU A 105 1.77 9.41 26.00
CA LEU A 105 1.14 9.12 24.73
C LEU A 105 -0.30 8.65 24.93
N GLU A 106 -1.15 9.01 24.01
CA GLU A 106 -2.50 8.45 23.86
C GLU A 106 -2.37 7.11 23.14
N MET A 107 -3.14 6.11 23.55
CA MET A 107 -3.17 4.80 22.87
C MET A 107 -4.59 4.51 22.42
N SER A 108 -4.76 4.10 21.17
CA SER A 108 -5.99 3.54 20.64
C SER A 108 -5.76 2.12 20.15
N GLU A 109 -6.80 1.31 20.16
CA GLU A 109 -6.80 -0.08 19.73
C GLU A 109 -7.81 -0.26 18.61
N SER A 110 -7.43 -0.99 17.57
CA SER A 110 -8.31 -1.44 16.49
C SER A 110 -8.03 -2.90 16.16
N SER A 111 -9.04 -3.64 15.71
CA SER A 111 -8.89 -5.04 15.34
C SER A 111 -9.56 -5.30 14.01
N THR A 112 -8.84 -5.94 13.10
CA THR A 112 -9.34 -6.33 11.79
C THR A 112 -8.78 -7.69 11.41
N ALA A 113 -9.66 -8.63 11.11
CA ALA A 113 -9.33 -9.94 10.50
C ALA A 113 -8.12 -10.69 11.13
N GLY A 114 -7.98 -10.63 12.47
CA GLY A 114 -6.91 -11.33 13.20
C GLY A 114 -5.62 -10.54 13.38
N LEU A 115 -5.59 -9.30 12.91
CA LEU A 115 -4.58 -8.29 13.23
C LEU A 115 -5.11 -7.38 14.32
N LEU A 116 -4.40 -7.26 15.42
CA LEU A 116 -4.68 -6.27 16.45
C LEU A 116 -3.64 -5.17 16.34
N ARG A 117 -4.11 -3.94 16.17
CA ARG A 117 -3.27 -2.75 16.02
C ARG A 117 -3.46 -1.82 17.22
N PHE A 118 -2.34 -1.34 17.72
CA PHE A 118 -2.27 -0.30 18.75
C PHE A 118 -1.57 0.92 18.17
N ASP A 119 -2.23 2.05 18.17
CA ASP A 119 -1.66 3.30 17.69
C ASP A 119 -1.32 4.21 18.86
N PHE A 120 -0.10 4.75 18.85
CA PHE A 120 0.33 5.78 19.78
C PHE A 120 0.27 7.15 19.11
N SER A 121 -0.24 8.13 19.85
CA SER A 121 -0.23 9.51 19.42
C SER A 121 0.13 10.46 20.55
N ARG A 122 0.63 11.66 20.22
CA ARG A 122 0.86 12.75 21.15
C ARG A 122 0.25 14.03 20.59
N ASN A 123 -0.67 14.64 21.34
CA ASN A 123 -1.39 15.84 20.90
C ASN A 123 -2.10 15.65 19.54
N GLY A 124 -2.59 14.43 19.25
CA GLY A 124 -3.23 14.07 18.00
C GLY A 124 -2.25 13.92 16.81
N ILE A 125 -0.94 13.83 17.07
CA ILE A 125 0.07 13.48 16.06
C ILE A 125 0.44 12.01 16.28
N HIS A 126 0.23 11.19 15.26
CA HIS A 126 0.58 9.78 15.26
C HIS A 126 2.09 9.57 15.37
N THR A 127 2.52 8.56 16.13
CA THR A 127 3.95 8.31 16.37
C THR A 127 4.36 6.85 16.15
N HIS A 128 3.51 5.89 16.52
CA HIS A 128 3.78 4.46 16.34
C HIS A 128 2.50 3.71 16.02
N SER A 129 2.61 2.73 15.13
CA SER A 129 1.62 1.65 14.95
C SER A 129 2.23 0.33 15.37
N ILE A 130 1.67 -0.34 16.35
CA ILE A 130 2.13 -1.64 16.82
C ILE A 130 1.12 -2.70 16.40
N HIS A 131 1.55 -3.62 15.57
CA HIS A 131 0.74 -4.68 15.00
C HIS A 131 1.02 -6.00 15.70
N ALA A 132 0.05 -6.48 16.47
CA ALA A 132 0.11 -7.81 17.09
C ALA A 132 -0.43 -8.85 16.10
N VAL A 133 0.47 -9.66 15.59
CA VAL A 133 0.23 -10.63 14.53
C VAL A 133 0.03 -12.01 15.13
N LEU A 134 -1.18 -12.55 15.07
CA LEU A 134 -1.47 -13.94 15.42
C LEU A 134 -1.33 -14.84 14.19
N PRO A 135 -0.88 -16.11 14.35
CA PRO A 135 -0.83 -17.04 13.24
C PRO A 135 -2.22 -17.20 12.62
N LEU A 136 -2.36 -16.84 11.36
CA LEU A 136 -3.51 -17.22 10.54
C LEU A 136 -3.20 -18.56 9.87
N ALA A 137 -4.23 -19.40 9.66
CA ALA A 137 -4.07 -20.52 8.76
C ALA A 137 -3.76 -19.96 7.38
N ALA A 138 -2.52 -20.16 6.91
CA ALA A 138 -2.14 -19.76 5.54
C ALA A 138 -3.13 -20.41 4.57
N ARG A 139 -3.58 -19.63 3.58
CA ARG A 139 -4.38 -20.19 2.49
C ARG A 139 -3.57 -21.30 1.82
N PRO A 140 -4.13 -22.49 1.62
CA PRO A 140 -3.43 -23.53 0.89
C PRO A 140 -3.08 -22.98 -0.51
N ARG A 141 -1.80 -22.99 -0.85
CA ARG A 141 -1.39 -22.69 -2.23
C ARG A 141 -2.09 -23.69 -3.14
N PRO A 142 -2.85 -23.26 -4.17
CA PRO A 142 -3.51 -24.19 -5.07
C PRO A 142 -2.47 -25.16 -5.62
N PRO A 143 -2.69 -26.47 -5.57
CA PRO A 143 -1.75 -27.44 -6.14
C PRO A 143 -1.59 -27.12 -7.63
N ILE A 144 -0.35 -27.12 -8.11
CA ILE A 144 -0.03 -27.03 -9.54
C ILE A 144 -0.46 -28.35 -10.18
N VAL A 145 -1.75 -28.52 -10.40
CA VAL A 145 -2.29 -29.72 -11.09
C VAL A 145 -2.18 -29.48 -12.60
N GLY A 146 -1.80 -30.51 -13.33
CA GLY A 146 -1.61 -30.47 -14.79
C GLY A 146 -2.82 -29.89 -15.54
N ARG A 147 -2.61 -29.56 -16.84
CA ARG A 147 -3.63 -28.94 -17.70
C ARG A 147 -4.96 -29.71 -17.64
N THR A 148 -6.00 -29.07 -17.13
CA THR A 148 -7.37 -29.52 -17.32
C THR A 148 -7.79 -29.17 -18.74
N PRO A 149 -8.33 -30.10 -19.58
CA PRO A 149 -8.85 -29.73 -20.89
C PRO A 149 -9.91 -28.63 -20.75
N GLY A 150 -9.68 -27.49 -21.43
CA GLY A 150 -10.58 -26.33 -21.40
C GLY A 150 -10.34 -25.33 -20.26
N GLY A 151 -9.39 -25.58 -19.33
CA GLY A 151 -9.04 -24.68 -18.24
C GLY A 151 -7.75 -23.91 -18.50
N GLY A 152 -7.73 -22.58 -18.24
CA GLY A 152 -6.57 -21.72 -18.28
C GLY A 152 -6.12 -21.32 -16.86
N ARG A 153 -4.90 -20.76 -16.76
CA ARG A 153 -4.38 -20.15 -15.53
C ARG A 153 -4.59 -18.63 -15.61
N LEU A 154 -5.21 -18.05 -14.60
CA LEU A 154 -5.45 -16.61 -14.55
C LEU A 154 -4.84 -16.04 -13.28
N ALA A 155 -3.93 -15.08 -13.41
CA ALA A 155 -3.44 -14.29 -12.30
C ALA A 155 -4.18 -12.94 -12.27
N ILE A 156 -4.68 -12.59 -11.09
CA ILE A 156 -5.25 -11.28 -10.82
C ILE A 156 -4.24 -10.50 -9.97
N ILE A 157 -3.85 -9.35 -10.47
CA ILE A 157 -3.00 -8.38 -9.76
C ILE A 157 -3.90 -7.20 -9.39
N ILE A 158 -3.82 -6.76 -8.15
CA ILE A 158 -4.49 -5.54 -7.67
C ILE A 158 -3.40 -4.52 -7.37
N ASP A 159 -3.36 -3.49 -8.19
CA ASP A 159 -2.42 -2.37 -8.08
C ASP A 159 -2.89 -1.30 -7.07
N ASP A 160 -2.08 -0.27 -6.84
CA ASP A 160 -2.34 0.90 -5.98
C ASP A 160 -2.72 0.57 -4.53
N MET A 161 -2.24 -0.57 -4.02
CA MET A 161 -2.45 -0.93 -2.63
C MET A 161 -1.56 -0.09 -1.69
N GLY A 162 -2.05 0.15 -0.47
CA GLY A 162 -1.33 0.90 0.56
C GLY A 162 -1.98 2.22 0.98
N HIS A 163 -3.04 2.66 0.31
CA HIS A 163 -3.77 3.90 0.62
C HIS A 163 -4.92 3.69 1.61
N ASP A 164 -5.71 2.65 1.41
CA ASP A 164 -6.98 2.46 2.09
C ASP A 164 -7.09 1.08 2.75
N ARG A 165 -7.30 1.11 4.06
CA ARG A 165 -7.45 -0.10 4.86
C ARG A 165 -8.73 -0.86 4.55
N ALA A 166 -9.85 -0.14 4.33
CA ALA A 166 -11.13 -0.77 4.12
C ALA A 166 -11.18 -1.56 2.80
N SER A 167 -10.58 -1.03 1.74
CA SER A 167 -10.44 -1.73 0.45
C SER A 167 -9.52 -2.94 0.58
N ALA A 168 -8.41 -2.82 1.31
CA ALA A 168 -7.52 -3.94 1.57
C ALA A 168 -8.24 -5.08 2.31
N ASP A 169 -9.01 -4.77 3.36
CA ASP A 169 -9.79 -5.75 4.11
C ASP A 169 -10.82 -6.48 3.23
N GLN A 170 -11.51 -5.76 2.35
CA GLN A 170 -12.47 -6.36 1.43
C GLN A 170 -11.79 -7.30 0.42
N LEU A 171 -10.64 -6.90 -0.12
CA LEU A 171 -9.85 -7.75 -1.03
C LEU A 171 -9.35 -9.01 -0.31
N PHE A 172 -8.83 -8.85 0.89
CA PHE A 172 -8.36 -9.97 1.69
C PHE A 172 -9.46 -10.92 2.16
N ALA A 173 -10.71 -10.51 2.14
CA ALA A 173 -11.86 -11.40 2.37
C ALA A 173 -12.17 -12.31 1.18
N LEU A 174 -11.63 -12.05 -0.01
CA LEU A 174 -11.86 -12.86 -1.20
C LEU A 174 -11.18 -14.25 -1.06
N PRO A 175 -11.87 -15.35 -1.43
CA PRO A 175 -11.41 -16.70 -1.12
C PRO A 175 -10.50 -17.33 -2.21
N PHE A 176 -9.74 -16.54 -2.95
CA PHE A 176 -8.85 -17.05 -4.01
C PHE A 176 -7.46 -16.38 -3.93
N PRO A 177 -6.42 -16.96 -4.56
CA PRO A 177 -5.09 -16.38 -4.58
C PRO A 177 -5.07 -15.03 -5.27
N LEU A 178 -4.56 -14.00 -4.57
CA LEU A 178 -4.34 -12.67 -5.11
C LEU A 178 -2.86 -12.36 -5.19
N THR A 179 -2.49 -11.57 -6.19
CA THR A 179 -1.23 -10.85 -6.20
C THR A 179 -1.55 -9.39 -5.93
N VAL A 180 -1.03 -8.86 -4.82
CA VAL A 180 -1.23 -7.45 -4.43
C VAL A 180 0.03 -6.66 -4.75
N SER A 181 -0.13 -5.58 -5.49
CA SER A 181 0.95 -4.69 -5.88
C SER A 181 0.82 -3.38 -5.12
N ILE A 182 1.83 -3.08 -4.30
CA ILE A 182 1.75 -2.08 -3.24
C ILE A 182 2.64 -0.91 -3.59
N LEU A 183 2.07 0.31 -3.58
CA LEU A 183 2.82 1.55 -3.72
C LEU A 183 3.77 1.72 -2.52
N PRO A 184 5.03 2.12 -2.75
CA PRO A 184 5.98 2.37 -1.68
C PRO A 184 5.68 3.67 -0.95
N HIS A 185 6.23 3.82 0.25
CA HIS A 185 6.21 5.06 1.05
C HIS A 185 4.82 5.57 1.46
N LEU A 186 3.75 4.78 1.27
CA LEU A 186 2.43 5.11 1.78
C LEU A 186 2.28 4.70 3.24
N PRO A 187 1.37 5.33 3.99
CA PRO A 187 1.18 5.05 5.42
C PRO A 187 0.82 3.59 5.74
N LEU A 188 0.20 2.88 4.79
CA LEU A 188 -0.24 1.50 4.97
C LEU A 188 0.57 0.49 4.15
N SER A 189 1.63 0.90 3.44
CA SER A 189 2.38 0.01 2.55
C SER A 189 2.90 -1.23 3.27
N ALA A 190 3.64 -1.05 4.36
CA ALA A 190 4.17 -2.17 5.15
C ALA A 190 3.06 -2.99 5.81
N GLU A 191 2.02 -2.35 6.35
CA GLU A 191 0.89 -3.03 7.00
C GLU A 191 0.13 -3.94 6.02
N VAL A 192 -0.15 -3.44 4.82
CA VAL A 192 -0.83 -4.20 3.77
C VAL A 192 0.05 -5.36 3.28
N ALA A 193 1.36 -5.14 3.14
CA ALA A 193 2.31 -6.19 2.75
C ALA A 193 2.37 -7.31 3.79
N GLU A 194 2.51 -6.98 5.08
CA GLU A 194 2.53 -7.94 6.18
C GLU A 194 1.22 -8.73 6.27
N GLU A 195 0.08 -8.06 6.11
CA GLU A 195 -1.23 -8.73 6.10
C GLU A 195 -1.35 -9.71 4.92
N ALA A 196 -0.97 -9.28 3.70
CA ALA A 196 -0.97 -10.12 2.52
C ALA A 196 -0.06 -11.35 2.71
N HIS A 197 1.14 -11.14 3.23
CA HIS A 197 2.09 -12.22 3.51
C HIS A 197 1.51 -13.27 4.48
N ARG A 198 0.95 -12.83 5.61
CA ARG A 198 0.33 -13.72 6.60
C ARG A 198 -0.82 -14.55 6.02
N ARG A 199 -1.55 -14.00 5.07
CA ARG A 199 -2.66 -14.69 4.38
C ARG A 199 -2.18 -15.64 3.29
N GLY A 200 -0.90 -15.59 2.94
CA GLY A 200 -0.31 -16.35 1.85
C GLY A 200 -0.65 -15.77 0.47
N ASP A 201 -1.04 -14.51 0.37
CA ASP A 201 -1.16 -13.79 -0.88
C ASP A 201 0.24 -13.37 -1.38
N GLN A 202 0.39 -13.11 -2.66
CA GLN A 202 1.66 -12.70 -3.24
C GLN A 202 1.79 -11.18 -3.21
N ILE A 203 2.98 -10.69 -2.82
CA ILE A 203 3.28 -9.27 -2.77
C ILE A 203 4.17 -8.88 -3.94
N MET A 204 3.89 -7.74 -4.56
CA MET A 204 4.74 -7.05 -5.51
C MET A 204 4.93 -5.60 -5.07
N LEU A 205 6.07 -5.04 -5.42
CA LEU A 205 6.28 -3.59 -5.37
C LEU A 205 5.63 -2.96 -6.61
N HIS A 206 4.66 -2.08 -6.41
CA HIS A 206 4.13 -1.22 -7.46
C HIS A 206 5.06 -0.05 -7.63
N LEU A 207 5.98 -0.17 -8.61
CA LEU A 207 7.15 0.69 -8.79
C LEU A 207 6.76 1.98 -9.51
N PRO A 208 6.78 3.15 -8.83
CA PRO A 208 6.52 4.42 -9.47
C PRO A 208 7.57 4.73 -10.54
N MET A 209 7.10 5.04 -11.74
CA MET A 209 7.93 5.30 -12.91
C MET A 209 7.40 6.49 -13.72
N GLU A 210 8.30 7.28 -14.29
CA GLU A 210 7.98 8.53 -15.00
C GLU A 210 6.96 8.33 -16.12
N PRO A 211 5.79 9.01 -16.08
CA PRO A 211 4.83 9.03 -17.18
C PRO A 211 5.22 10.02 -18.29
N GLU A 212 4.61 9.90 -19.46
CA GLU A 212 4.68 10.94 -20.49
C GLU A 212 4.05 12.24 -19.98
N PRO A 213 4.65 13.42 -20.29
CA PRO A 213 4.10 14.69 -19.90
C PRO A 213 2.63 14.88 -20.38
N GLY A 214 1.73 15.18 -19.44
CA GLY A 214 0.32 15.35 -19.72
C GLY A 214 -0.53 14.08 -19.63
N ASN A 215 0.05 12.93 -19.37
CA ASN A 215 -0.63 11.66 -19.11
C ASN A 215 -0.74 11.33 -17.60
N GLY A 216 -0.51 12.29 -16.72
CA GLY A 216 -0.96 12.16 -15.34
C GLY A 216 -2.45 11.86 -15.35
N GLY A 217 -2.89 10.86 -14.56
CA GLY A 217 -4.26 10.35 -14.56
C GLY A 217 -5.36 11.42 -14.51
N PRO A 218 -6.64 11.07 -14.58
CA PRO A 218 -7.76 12.01 -14.73
C PRO A 218 -7.81 13.12 -13.67
N ASP A 219 -7.05 13.00 -12.60
CA ASP A 219 -7.00 13.96 -11.49
C ASP A 219 -5.77 14.88 -11.51
N GLY A 220 -4.92 14.84 -12.57
CA GLY A 220 -3.70 15.67 -12.64
C GLY A 220 -2.77 15.43 -11.45
N VAL A 221 -2.70 14.19 -10.98
CA VAL A 221 -1.90 13.80 -9.80
C VAL A 221 -0.45 14.21 -10.04
N ALA A 222 0.08 15.00 -9.12
CA ALA A 222 1.48 15.38 -9.12
C ALA A 222 2.35 14.12 -9.23
N GLN A 223 3.43 14.21 -10.01
CA GLN A 223 4.46 13.17 -10.09
C GLN A 223 4.73 12.62 -8.69
N GLU A 224 4.81 11.30 -8.59
CA GLU A 224 5.19 10.67 -7.32
C GLU A 224 6.50 11.28 -6.82
N PRO A 225 6.60 11.63 -5.52
CA PRO A 225 7.77 12.34 -5.02
C PRO A 225 9.06 11.55 -5.22
N ILE A 226 8.96 10.22 -5.32
CA ILE A 226 10.07 9.30 -5.58
C ILE A 226 9.61 8.32 -6.67
N GLU A 227 10.20 8.44 -7.86
CA GLU A 227 9.93 7.57 -9.00
C GLU A 227 11.20 7.31 -9.80
N LEU A 228 11.24 6.26 -10.61
CA LEU A 228 12.30 6.03 -11.58
C LEU A 228 12.08 6.92 -12.81
N ARG A 229 13.10 7.67 -13.17
CA ARG A 229 13.06 8.67 -14.26
C ARG A 229 14.06 8.40 -15.33
N VAL A 230 13.71 8.74 -16.56
CA VAL A 230 14.61 8.72 -17.70
C VAL A 230 15.89 9.52 -17.41
N GLY A 231 17.04 8.91 -17.69
CA GLY A 231 18.37 9.48 -17.45
C GLY A 231 18.96 9.22 -16.07
N MET A 232 18.29 8.46 -15.20
CA MET A 232 18.91 7.97 -13.97
C MET A 232 20.05 7.00 -14.28
N SER A 233 21.15 7.09 -13.52
CA SER A 233 22.24 6.13 -13.57
C SER A 233 21.89 4.82 -12.85
N ALA A 234 22.63 3.75 -13.11
CA ALA A 234 22.51 2.45 -12.42
C ALA A 234 22.49 2.58 -10.89
N ASP A 235 23.39 3.41 -10.33
CA ASP A 235 23.46 3.62 -8.87
C ASP A 235 22.21 4.32 -8.34
N GLN A 236 21.67 5.29 -9.08
CA GLN A 236 20.44 5.98 -8.71
C GLN A 236 19.23 5.04 -8.80
N VAL A 237 19.13 4.26 -9.86
CA VAL A 237 18.06 3.24 -10.02
C VAL A 237 18.12 2.23 -8.88
N SER A 238 19.30 1.67 -8.60
CA SER A 238 19.51 0.67 -7.55
C SER A 238 19.18 1.22 -6.15
N SER A 239 19.66 2.42 -5.82
CA SER A 239 19.39 3.03 -4.52
C SER A 239 17.93 3.41 -4.34
N THR A 240 17.27 3.91 -5.38
CA THR A 240 15.83 4.24 -5.36
C THR A 240 14.98 2.99 -5.17
N LEU A 241 15.26 1.92 -5.94
CA LEU A 241 14.57 0.63 -5.80
C LEU A 241 14.75 0.06 -4.39
N ALA A 242 15.97 0.07 -3.86
CA ALA A 242 16.26 -0.44 -2.51
C ALA A 242 15.45 0.31 -1.44
N GLY A 243 15.39 1.64 -1.50
CA GLY A 243 14.60 2.45 -0.56
C GLY A 243 13.09 2.18 -0.65
N MET A 244 12.58 1.90 -1.85
CA MET A 244 11.17 1.52 -2.03
C MET A 244 10.88 0.12 -1.45
N LEU A 245 11.78 -0.84 -1.65
CA LEU A 245 11.64 -2.21 -1.11
C LEU A 245 11.64 -2.26 0.42
N GLU A 246 12.34 -1.32 1.09
CA GLU A 246 12.29 -1.22 2.56
C GLU A 246 10.89 -0.94 3.09
N THR A 247 10.00 -0.33 2.30
CA THR A 247 8.63 -0.01 2.69
C THR A 247 7.59 -1.02 2.21
N VAL A 248 7.98 -1.96 1.36
CA VAL A 248 7.10 -3.04 0.85
C VAL A 248 7.77 -4.39 1.13
N PRO A 249 7.73 -4.87 2.39
CA PRO A 249 8.33 -6.16 2.76
C PRO A 249 7.70 -7.32 1.99
N HIS A 250 8.46 -8.42 1.86
CA HIS A 250 8.05 -9.65 1.17
C HIS A 250 7.78 -9.51 -0.32
N ALA A 251 8.13 -8.39 -0.96
CA ALA A 251 7.96 -8.24 -2.41
C ALA A 251 8.73 -9.33 -3.17
N ALA A 252 8.01 -10.14 -3.95
CA ALA A 252 8.58 -11.22 -4.77
C ALA A 252 8.81 -10.78 -6.22
N GLY A 253 8.23 -9.65 -6.62
CA GLY A 253 8.32 -9.09 -7.96
C GLY A 253 7.95 -7.62 -7.98
N VAL A 254 7.98 -7.05 -9.16
CA VAL A 254 7.72 -5.63 -9.43
C VAL A 254 6.82 -5.52 -10.65
N ASN A 255 5.91 -4.55 -10.66
CA ASN A 255 5.29 -4.04 -11.88
C ASN A 255 5.31 -2.51 -11.88
N ASN A 256 5.25 -1.91 -13.05
CA ASN A 256 5.30 -0.45 -13.17
C ASN A 256 3.96 0.20 -12.79
N HIS A 257 4.04 1.19 -11.89
CA HIS A 257 3.00 2.19 -11.69
C HIS A 257 3.24 3.34 -12.67
N GLU A 258 2.18 3.73 -13.42
CA GLU A 258 2.35 4.66 -14.54
C GLU A 258 3.49 4.25 -15.48
N GLY A 259 4.48 5.12 -15.69
CA GLY A 259 5.71 4.79 -16.41
C GLY A 259 5.59 4.73 -17.91
N SER A 260 4.63 5.41 -18.52
CA SER A 260 4.47 5.39 -19.98
C SER A 260 5.69 5.94 -20.73
N ARG A 261 6.45 6.86 -20.14
CA ARG A 261 7.74 7.35 -20.64
C ARG A 261 8.89 6.42 -20.25
N ALA A 262 8.98 6.09 -18.98
CA ALA A 262 10.09 5.31 -18.43
C ALA A 262 10.17 3.91 -19.03
N THR A 263 9.05 3.20 -19.19
CA THR A 263 9.04 1.84 -19.77
C THR A 263 9.32 1.81 -21.29
N ALA A 264 9.21 2.96 -21.97
CA ALA A 264 9.60 3.10 -23.37
C ALA A 264 11.09 3.48 -23.55
N ASP A 265 11.79 3.83 -22.46
CA ASP A 265 13.21 4.21 -22.49
C ASP A 265 14.10 2.98 -22.27
N ALA A 266 14.72 2.50 -23.36
CA ALA A 266 15.56 1.30 -23.31
C ALA A 266 16.76 1.45 -22.34
N PRO A 267 17.51 2.58 -22.33
CA PRO A 267 18.59 2.75 -21.35
C PRO A 267 18.13 2.60 -19.91
N LEU A 268 17.02 3.22 -19.50
CA LEU A 268 16.52 3.10 -18.14
C LEU A 268 16.10 1.65 -17.82
N MET A 269 15.46 0.94 -18.76
CA MET A 269 15.11 -0.46 -18.57
C MET A 269 16.34 -1.37 -18.46
N GLU A 270 17.39 -1.09 -19.22
CA GLU A 270 18.69 -1.79 -19.10
C GLU A 270 19.36 -1.58 -17.75
N GLU A 271 19.21 -0.40 -17.12
CA GLU A 271 19.72 -0.12 -15.78
C GLU A 271 18.85 -0.74 -14.67
N LEU A 272 17.56 -0.88 -14.88
CA LEU A 272 16.64 -1.48 -13.89
C LEU A 272 16.83 -3.00 -13.74
N MET A 273 17.03 -3.72 -14.83
CA MET A 273 17.03 -5.19 -14.81
C MET A 273 18.13 -5.80 -13.93
N PRO A 274 19.39 -5.29 -13.92
CA PRO A 274 20.40 -5.77 -12.97
C PRO A 274 20.00 -5.55 -11.50
N ALA A 275 19.33 -4.44 -11.18
CA ALA A 275 18.86 -4.15 -9.82
C ALA A 275 17.76 -5.16 -9.40
N LEU A 276 16.81 -5.47 -10.27
CA LEU A 276 15.79 -6.50 -10.01
C LEU A 276 16.43 -7.89 -9.78
N ARG A 277 17.42 -8.27 -10.60
CA ARG A 277 18.15 -9.53 -10.43
C ARG A 277 18.87 -9.60 -9.09
N ALA A 278 19.51 -8.52 -8.67
CA ALA A 278 20.23 -8.46 -7.38
C ALA A 278 19.30 -8.76 -6.19
N HIS A 279 18.03 -8.39 -6.30
CA HIS A 279 16.98 -8.66 -5.31
C HIS A 279 16.15 -9.93 -5.61
N ASN A 280 16.49 -10.70 -6.65
CA ASN A 280 15.75 -11.90 -7.09
C ASN A 280 14.26 -11.62 -7.40
N LEU A 281 13.94 -10.46 -7.92
CA LEU A 281 12.59 -10.03 -8.25
C LEU A 281 12.23 -10.40 -9.70
N PHE A 282 10.98 -10.82 -9.92
CA PHE A 282 10.42 -10.93 -11.26
C PHE A 282 9.78 -9.59 -11.68
N PHE A 283 9.51 -9.42 -12.97
CA PHE A 283 8.92 -8.21 -13.52
C PHE A 283 7.61 -8.51 -14.27
N ILE A 284 6.58 -7.70 -14.01
CA ILE A 284 5.35 -7.68 -14.80
C ILE A 284 5.24 -6.33 -15.51
N ASP A 285 5.27 -6.35 -16.83
CA ASP A 285 5.00 -5.15 -17.62
C ASP A 285 3.49 -4.83 -17.60
N SER A 286 3.11 -3.77 -16.90
CA SER A 286 1.73 -3.28 -16.81
C SER A 286 1.21 -2.70 -18.15
N ARG A 287 2.12 -2.47 -19.12
CA ARG A 287 1.80 -1.98 -20.48
C ARG A 287 0.97 -0.70 -20.46
N THR A 288 1.43 0.30 -19.73
CA THR A 288 0.83 1.63 -19.68
C THR A 288 1.05 2.43 -20.98
N THR A 289 1.93 1.94 -21.85
CA THR A 289 2.13 2.41 -23.22
C THR A 289 2.30 1.24 -24.19
N ALA A 290 1.89 1.43 -25.44
CA ALA A 290 2.18 0.45 -26.49
C ALA A 290 3.67 0.42 -26.90
N ALA A 291 4.42 1.49 -26.59
CA ALA A 291 5.85 1.64 -26.89
C ALA A 291 6.77 0.99 -25.84
N THR A 292 6.22 0.35 -24.81
CA THR A 292 7.03 -0.28 -23.76
C THR A 292 8.05 -1.27 -24.33
N VAL A 293 9.26 -1.22 -23.83
CA VAL A 293 10.34 -2.19 -24.08
C VAL A 293 10.68 -3.00 -22.82
N ALA A 294 9.96 -2.77 -21.72
CA ALA A 294 10.28 -3.31 -20.40
C ALA A 294 10.28 -4.85 -20.38
N PHE A 295 9.27 -5.50 -20.98
CA PHE A 295 9.22 -6.96 -21.06
C PHE A 295 10.43 -7.53 -21.85
N THR A 296 10.77 -6.94 -22.99
CA THR A 296 11.91 -7.38 -23.81
C THR A 296 13.25 -7.16 -23.10
N ALA A 297 13.40 -6.04 -22.38
CA ALA A 297 14.58 -5.77 -21.57
C ALA A 297 14.74 -6.80 -20.44
N ALA A 298 13.64 -7.18 -19.78
CA ALA A 298 13.62 -8.19 -18.74
C ALA A 298 14.05 -9.55 -19.27
N GLU A 299 13.45 -10.02 -20.36
CA GLU A 299 13.84 -11.30 -21.02
C GLU A 299 15.31 -11.31 -21.43
N SER A 300 15.78 -10.25 -22.10
CA SER A 300 17.16 -10.13 -22.56
C SER A 300 18.18 -10.12 -21.43
N SER A 301 17.77 -9.66 -20.23
CA SER A 301 18.59 -9.59 -19.03
C SER A 301 18.47 -10.83 -18.12
N GLY A 302 17.64 -11.80 -18.48
CA GLY A 302 17.40 -13.00 -17.67
C GLY A 302 16.59 -12.72 -16.39
N VAL A 303 15.82 -11.64 -16.36
CA VAL A 303 14.79 -11.39 -15.34
C VAL A 303 13.54 -12.14 -15.79
N ARG A 304 13.00 -12.99 -14.89
CA ARG A 304 11.71 -13.66 -15.18
C ARG A 304 10.62 -12.60 -15.33
N ALA A 305 9.88 -12.65 -16.42
CA ALA A 305 8.91 -11.60 -16.73
C ALA A 305 7.63 -12.14 -17.37
N ALA A 306 6.59 -11.33 -17.35
CA ALA A 306 5.38 -11.48 -18.15
C ALA A 306 4.77 -10.09 -18.40
N SER A 307 3.74 -10.03 -19.24
CA SER A 307 3.01 -8.79 -19.51
C SER A 307 1.53 -8.92 -19.15
N ARG A 308 0.92 -7.82 -18.74
CA ARG A 308 -0.54 -7.72 -18.59
C ARG A 308 -1.24 -8.00 -19.92
N LYS A 309 -2.27 -8.82 -19.87
CA LYS A 309 -3.15 -9.11 -21.01
C LYS A 309 -4.41 -8.24 -21.00
N VAL A 310 -5.02 -8.05 -19.82
CA VAL A 310 -6.29 -7.34 -19.66
C VAL A 310 -6.19 -6.34 -18.53
N PHE A 311 -6.74 -5.14 -18.74
CA PHE A 311 -6.98 -4.15 -17.69
C PHE A 311 -8.46 -4.28 -17.27
N LEU A 312 -8.72 -4.39 -15.96
CA LEU A 312 -10.05 -4.77 -15.48
C LEU A 312 -11.00 -3.59 -15.36
N ASP A 313 -10.50 -2.40 -15.02
CA ASP A 313 -11.29 -1.31 -14.49
C ASP A 313 -10.97 0.08 -15.06
N ASP A 314 -10.54 0.15 -16.33
CA ASP A 314 -10.52 1.42 -17.09
C ASP A 314 -11.90 2.12 -17.03
N THR A 315 -12.97 1.33 -16.97
CA THR A 315 -14.34 1.79 -16.71
C THR A 315 -14.78 1.21 -15.36
N GLN A 316 -14.90 2.07 -14.36
CA GLN A 316 -15.14 1.70 -12.95
C GLN A 316 -16.61 1.37 -12.66
N THR A 317 -17.27 0.60 -13.54
CA THR A 317 -18.59 0.02 -13.28
C THR A 317 -18.48 -1.49 -13.13
N LYS A 318 -19.28 -2.08 -12.25
CA LYS A 318 -19.24 -3.52 -12.01
C LYS A 318 -19.44 -4.33 -13.28
N GLU A 319 -20.37 -3.91 -14.15
CA GLU A 319 -20.70 -4.58 -15.41
C GLU A 319 -19.52 -4.54 -16.39
N ALA A 320 -18.80 -3.41 -16.47
CA ALA A 320 -17.61 -3.30 -17.31
C ALA A 320 -16.48 -4.20 -16.78
N VAL A 321 -16.25 -4.20 -15.46
CA VAL A 321 -15.23 -5.05 -14.84
C VAL A 321 -15.57 -6.53 -15.03
N VAL A 322 -16.82 -6.95 -14.87
CA VAL A 322 -17.26 -8.33 -15.16
C VAL A 322 -16.92 -8.72 -16.61
N ALA A 323 -17.18 -7.83 -17.58
CA ALA A 323 -16.85 -8.10 -18.97
C ALA A 323 -15.34 -8.28 -19.19
N GLN A 324 -14.50 -7.52 -18.49
CA GLN A 324 -13.04 -7.64 -18.57
C GLN A 324 -12.51 -8.92 -17.87
N ILE A 325 -13.09 -9.30 -16.74
CA ILE A 325 -12.78 -10.58 -16.07
C ILE A 325 -13.11 -11.75 -17.01
N GLU A 326 -14.26 -11.73 -17.65
CA GLU A 326 -14.65 -12.75 -18.63
C GLU A 326 -13.73 -12.76 -19.88
N LEU A 327 -13.24 -11.58 -20.32
CA LEU A 327 -12.24 -11.49 -21.38
C LEU A 327 -10.93 -12.15 -20.94
N ALA A 328 -10.44 -11.85 -19.76
CA ALA A 328 -9.22 -12.42 -19.20
C ALA A 328 -9.33 -13.95 -19.06
N ALA A 329 -10.49 -14.45 -18.63
CA ALA A 329 -10.76 -15.88 -18.53
C ALA A 329 -10.77 -16.58 -19.91
N ARG A 330 -11.36 -15.95 -20.93
CA ARG A 330 -11.32 -16.47 -22.30
C ARG A 330 -9.89 -16.51 -22.87
N ASP A 331 -9.11 -15.44 -22.59
CA ASP A 331 -7.71 -15.39 -23.01
C ASP A 331 -6.88 -16.46 -22.29
N ALA A 332 -7.09 -16.65 -20.98
CA ALA A 332 -6.45 -17.71 -20.22
C ALA A 332 -6.78 -19.12 -20.78
N ALA A 333 -8.04 -19.36 -21.14
CA ALA A 333 -8.46 -20.63 -21.71
C ALA A 333 -7.87 -20.88 -23.11
N ARG A 334 -7.78 -19.83 -23.96
CA ARG A 334 -7.22 -19.90 -25.31
C ARG A 334 -5.69 -20.07 -25.31
N ASP A 335 -5.00 -19.23 -24.54
CA ASP A 335 -3.54 -19.10 -24.59
C ASP A 335 -2.85 -19.97 -23.50
N GLY A 336 -3.63 -20.60 -22.62
CA GLY A 336 -3.16 -21.40 -21.47
C GLY A 336 -2.93 -20.61 -20.21
N SER A 337 -2.70 -19.28 -20.32
CA SER A 337 -2.59 -18.37 -19.18
C SER A 337 -2.87 -16.91 -19.57
N ALA A 338 -3.29 -16.11 -18.59
CA ALA A 338 -3.39 -14.65 -18.72
C ALA A 338 -3.10 -13.97 -17.39
N ILE A 339 -2.65 -12.71 -17.46
CA ILE A 339 -2.52 -11.79 -16.32
C ILE A 339 -3.51 -10.65 -16.54
N ALA A 340 -4.34 -10.40 -15.54
CA ALA A 340 -5.24 -9.26 -15.50
C ALA A 340 -4.87 -8.35 -14.32
N ILE A 341 -4.90 -7.04 -14.55
CA ILE A 341 -4.60 -6.02 -13.56
C ILE A 341 -5.84 -5.16 -13.33
N GLY A 342 -6.14 -4.87 -12.09
CA GLY A 342 -7.16 -3.91 -11.65
C GLY A 342 -6.74 -3.22 -10.37
N HIS A 343 -7.61 -2.33 -9.87
CA HIS A 343 -7.34 -1.50 -8.68
C HIS A 343 -8.36 -1.82 -7.58
N PRO A 344 -8.14 -1.37 -6.33
CA PRO A 344 -9.00 -1.67 -5.19
C PRO A 344 -10.32 -0.89 -5.19
N HIS A 345 -10.92 -0.70 -6.37
CA HIS A 345 -12.22 -0.05 -6.50
C HIS A 345 -13.37 -0.94 -6.01
N PRO A 346 -14.41 -0.38 -5.39
CA PRO A 346 -15.57 -1.17 -4.96
C PRO A 346 -16.20 -2.00 -6.08
N ALA A 347 -16.21 -1.48 -7.31
CA ALA A 347 -16.73 -2.18 -8.49
C ALA A 347 -15.88 -3.42 -8.84
N THR A 348 -14.56 -3.29 -8.78
CA THR A 348 -13.60 -4.36 -9.04
C THR A 348 -13.72 -5.47 -8.00
N ILE A 349 -13.75 -5.11 -6.71
CA ILE A 349 -13.90 -6.06 -5.61
C ILE A 349 -15.22 -6.82 -5.74
N ALA A 350 -16.34 -6.11 -6.00
CA ALA A 350 -17.65 -6.72 -6.15
C ALA A 350 -17.75 -7.63 -7.38
N ALA A 351 -17.09 -7.28 -8.49
CA ALA A 351 -17.06 -8.10 -9.69
C ALA A 351 -16.22 -9.37 -9.48
N LEU A 352 -15.06 -9.26 -8.84
CA LEU A 352 -14.20 -10.41 -8.50
C LEU A 352 -14.92 -11.38 -7.56
N ALA A 353 -15.58 -10.88 -6.52
CA ALA A 353 -16.34 -11.70 -5.58
C ALA A 353 -17.46 -12.50 -6.28
N GLN A 354 -18.07 -11.95 -7.32
CA GLN A 354 -19.12 -12.59 -8.10
C GLN A 354 -18.58 -13.61 -9.10
N GLU A 355 -17.56 -13.23 -9.90
CA GLU A 355 -17.14 -13.98 -11.09
C GLU A 355 -16.16 -15.12 -10.78
N VAL A 356 -15.31 -14.95 -9.76
CA VAL A 356 -14.27 -15.96 -9.49
C VAL A 356 -14.83 -17.35 -9.21
N PRO A 357 -15.86 -17.54 -8.34
CA PRO A 357 -16.43 -18.87 -8.10
C PRO A 357 -17.04 -19.51 -9.37
N ALA A 358 -17.66 -18.69 -10.24
CA ALA A 358 -18.24 -19.16 -11.48
C ALA A 358 -17.15 -19.59 -12.48
N LEU A 359 -16.04 -18.86 -12.57
CA LEU A 359 -14.90 -19.16 -13.43
C LEU A 359 -14.16 -20.41 -12.96
N GLU A 360 -13.98 -20.59 -11.67
CA GLU A 360 -13.38 -21.82 -11.11
C GLU A 360 -14.24 -23.05 -11.47
N SER A 361 -15.55 -22.95 -11.39
CA SER A 361 -16.47 -24.03 -11.79
C SER A 361 -16.38 -24.36 -13.29
N ARG A 362 -15.96 -23.40 -14.13
CA ARG A 362 -15.69 -23.54 -15.57
C ARG A 362 -14.27 -24.04 -15.88
N GLY A 363 -13.45 -24.29 -14.84
CA GLY A 363 -12.12 -24.84 -14.97
C GLY A 363 -10.98 -23.80 -15.07
N ILE A 364 -11.25 -22.51 -14.90
CA ILE A 364 -10.21 -21.49 -14.76
C ILE A 364 -9.55 -21.67 -13.39
N ARG A 365 -8.22 -21.65 -13.36
CA ARG A 365 -7.43 -21.72 -12.13
C ARG A 365 -6.82 -20.37 -11.84
N PHE A 366 -7.17 -19.83 -10.68
CA PHE A 366 -6.52 -18.63 -10.17
C PHE A 366 -5.17 -19.00 -9.56
N VAL A 367 -4.14 -18.25 -9.96
CA VAL A 367 -2.73 -18.49 -9.61
C VAL A 367 -2.06 -17.17 -9.29
N PHE A 368 -0.87 -17.21 -8.68
CA PHE A 368 -0.07 -16.00 -8.49
C PHE A 368 0.60 -15.54 -9.80
N ALA A 369 0.93 -14.25 -9.89
CA ALA A 369 1.66 -13.71 -11.02
C ALA A 369 3.00 -14.41 -11.23
N SER A 370 3.70 -14.81 -10.16
CA SER A 370 4.96 -15.56 -10.24
C SER A 370 4.83 -16.94 -10.86
N ASP A 371 3.64 -17.51 -10.93
CA ASP A 371 3.42 -18.81 -11.59
C ASP A 371 3.33 -18.67 -13.12
N LEU A 372 3.26 -17.44 -13.64
CA LEU A 372 3.08 -17.12 -15.06
C LEU A 372 4.29 -16.43 -15.71
N VAL A 373 5.32 -16.06 -14.93
CA VAL A 373 6.57 -15.48 -15.45
C VAL A 373 7.51 -16.58 -15.95
N HIS A 374 8.28 -16.30 -16.98
CA HIS A 374 9.24 -17.22 -17.60
C HIS A 374 10.54 -16.49 -17.98
#